data_cbcde6bf74a8bc8d0fb899670b72954a
#
_entry.id   cbcde6bf74a8bc8d0fb899670b72954a
#
_cell.length_a   1.000
_cell.length_b   1.000
_cell.length_c   1.000
_cell.angle_alpha   90.00
_cell.angle_beta   90.00
_cell.angle_gamma   90.00
#
_symmetry.space_group_name_H-M   'P 1'
#
loop_
_entity.id
_entity.type
_entity.pdbx_description
1 polymer ?
#
loop_
_entity_poly.entity_id
_entity_poly.type
_entity_poly.pdbx_seq_one_letter_code
_entity_poly.pdbx_strand_id
1 'polypeptide(L)'
;MANVNITFNGKEFLLSCDDGQEEHLQELAEQMNKKFTSLKSELGNIGENKLLLISSIKVMDEYFETKKKIEEKKKELNDLSNK
;
A
#
# COMPACT_ATOMS: atom_id res chain seq x y z
N MET A 1 1.92 -17.12 16.03
CA MET A 1 1.83 -16.66 14.65
C MET A 1 0.58 -17.21 14.00
N ALA A 2 -0.13 -16.33 13.32
CA ALA A 2 -1.34 -16.70 12.59
C ALA A 2 -1.03 -16.82 11.10
N ASN A 3 -1.84 -17.58 10.39
CA ASN A 3 -1.78 -17.69 8.94
C ASN A 3 -3.01 -17.03 8.33
N VAL A 4 -2.82 -16.37 7.21
CA VAL A 4 -3.90 -15.70 6.50
C VAL A 4 -3.78 -15.98 5.01
N ASN A 5 -4.90 -16.24 4.38
CA ASN A 5 -4.98 -16.50 2.94
C ASN A 5 -5.26 -15.17 2.22
N ILE A 6 -4.34 -14.78 1.35
CA ILE A 6 -4.43 -13.54 0.60
C ILE A 6 -4.61 -13.87 -0.88
N THR A 7 -5.63 -13.29 -1.49
CA THR A 7 -5.79 -13.38 -2.94
C THR A 7 -5.25 -12.10 -3.57
N PHE A 8 -4.29 -12.25 -4.47
CA PHE A 8 -3.70 -11.12 -5.17
C PHE A 8 -3.54 -11.48 -6.65
N ASN A 9 -4.06 -10.62 -7.51
CA ASN A 9 -4.06 -10.81 -8.96
C ASN A 9 -4.60 -12.19 -9.37
N GLY A 10 -5.67 -12.64 -8.71
CA GLY A 10 -6.32 -13.91 -8.98
C GLY A 10 -5.58 -15.15 -8.46
N LYS A 11 -4.49 -14.96 -7.75
CA LYS A 11 -3.69 -16.06 -7.16
C LYS A 11 -3.81 -16.02 -5.64
N GLU A 12 -3.82 -17.19 -5.02
CA GLU A 12 -3.89 -17.30 -3.57
C GLU A 12 -2.51 -17.51 -2.96
N PHE A 13 -2.26 -16.80 -1.86
CA PHE A 13 -1.02 -16.88 -1.12
C PHE A 13 -1.32 -17.08 0.36
N LEU A 14 -0.67 -18.05 0.97
CA LEU A 14 -0.75 -18.25 2.41
C LEU A 14 0.41 -17.51 3.06
N LEU A 15 0.08 -16.52 3.88
CA LEU A 15 1.09 -15.69 4.54
C LEU A 15 0.99 -15.85 6.05
N SER A 16 2.11 -15.67 6.73
CA SER A 16 2.16 -15.65 8.19
C SER A 16 2.15 -14.20 8.67
N CYS A 17 1.46 -13.97 9.76
CA CYS A 17 1.41 -12.65 10.39
C CYS A 17 1.34 -12.81 11.91
N ASP A 18 1.50 -11.71 12.62
CA ASP A 18 1.32 -11.68 14.07
C ASP A 18 -0.16 -11.92 14.41
N ASP A 19 -0.39 -12.53 15.56
CA ASP A 19 -1.75 -12.78 16.04
C ASP A 19 -2.53 -11.46 16.13
N GLY A 20 -3.74 -11.45 15.60
CA GLY A 20 -4.59 -10.29 15.60
C GLY A 20 -4.39 -9.34 14.42
N GLN A 21 -3.44 -9.63 13.53
CA GLN A 21 -3.14 -8.79 12.37
C GLN A 21 -3.77 -9.30 11.07
N GLU A 22 -4.52 -10.40 11.14
CA GLU A 22 -5.08 -11.06 9.96
C GLU A 22 -5.99 -10.14 9.14
N GLU A 23 -6.93 -9.47 9.79
CA GLU A 23 -7.86 -8.56 9.13
C GLU A 23 -7.14 -7.36 8.53
N HIS A 24 -6.17 -6.83 9.25
CA HIS A 24 -5.39 -5.68 8.78
C HIS A 24 -4.59 -6.05 7.52
N LEU A 25 -3.96 -7.22 7.53
CA LEU A 25 -3.21 -7.69 6.36
C LEU A 25 -4.12 -7.91 5.16
N GLN A 26 -5.32 -8.47 5.39
CA GLN A 26 -6.31 -8.65 4.32
C GLN A 26 -6.76 -7.31 3.73
N GLU A 27 -6.96 -6.32 4.58
CA GLU A 27 -7.33 -4.97 4.12
C GLU A 27 -6.22 -4.33 3.29
N LEU A 28 -4.97 -4.45 3.74
CA LEU A 28 -3.82 -3.95 2.98
C LEU A 28 -3.71 -4.64 1.61
N ALA A 29 -3.90 -5.95 1.59
CA ALA A 29 -3.88 -6.73 0.35
C ALA A 29 -5.00 -6.30 -0.61
N GLU A 30 -6.18 -6.03 -0.08
CA GLU A 30 -7.31 -5.55 -0.88
C GLU A 30 -6.99 -4.20 -1.52
N GLN A 31 -6.42 -3.28 -0.76
CA GLN A 31 -6.01 -1.98 -1.28
C GLN A 31 -4.93 -2.13 -2.36
N MET A 32 -3.99 -3.04 -2.14
CA MET A 32 -2.94 -3.31 -3.12
C MET A 32 -3.51 -3.92 -4.40
N ASN A 33 -4.50 -4.82 -4.28
CA ASN A 33 -5.21 -5.40 -5.43
C ASN A 33 -5.89 -4.32 -6.27
N LYS A 34 -6.54 -3.37 -5.64
CA LYS A 34 -7.20 -2.25 -6.31
C LYS A 34 -6.19 -1.42 -7.09
N LYS A 35 -5.07 -1.10 -6.46
CA LYS A 35 -3.99 -0.32 -7.08
C LYS A 35 -3.39 -1.07 -8.27
N PHE A 36 -3.11 -2.34 -8.10
CA PHE A 36 -2.55 -3.19 -9.15
C PHE A 36 -3.49 -3.31 -10.34
N THR A 37 -4.78 -3.55 -10.09
CA THR A 37 -5.80 -3.67 -11.14
C THR A 37 -5.95 -2.37 -11.92
N SER A 38 -5.94 -1.24 -11.23
CA SER A 38 -6.02 0.08 -11.83
C SER A 38 -4.83 0.35 -12.76
N LEU A 39 -3.62 0.05 -12.31
CA LEU A 39 -2.41 0.24 -13.10
C LEU A 39 -2.35 -0.72 -14.28
N LYS A 40 -2.81 -1.95 -14.10
CA LYS A 40 -2.91 -2.94 -15.16
C LYS A 40 -3.82 -2.46 -16.29
N SER A 41 -4.96 -1.87 -15.92
CA SER A 41 -5.91 -1.30 -16.88
C SER A 41 -5.30 -0.11 -17.63
N GLU A 42 -4.55 0.72 -16.92
CA GLU A 42 -3.95 1.93 -17.47
C GLU A 42 -2.75 1.64 -18.39
N LEU A 43 -1.86 0.74 -17.95
CA LEU A 43 -0.60 0.48 -18.63
C LEU A 43 -0.64 -0.68 -19.62
N GLY A 44 -1.67 -1.50 -19.55
CA GLY A 44 -1.83 -2.65 -20.43
C GLY A 44 -0.93 -3.82 -20.02
N ASN A 45 -0.68 -4.71 -20.96
CA ASN A 45 0.06 -5.94 -20.71
C ASN A 45 1.57 -5.75 -20.84
N ILE A 46 2.19 -5.28 -19.78
CA ILE A 46 3.65 -5.05 -19.72
C ILE A 46 4.39 -6.16 -18.99
N GLY A 47 3.68 -7.20 -18.55
CA GLY A 47 4.22 -8.29 -17.76
C GLY A 47 4.00 -8.08 -16.26
N GLU A 48 3.75 -9.19 -15.55
CA GLU A 48 3.39 -9.16 -14.14
C GLU A 48 4.47 -8.56 -13.25
N ASN A 49 5.74 -8.94 -13.49
CA ASN A 49 6.84 -8.45 -12.67
C ASN A 49 7.05 -6.94 -12.78
N LYS A 50 7.00 -6.41 -14.01
CA LYS A 50 7.10 -4.97 -14.23
C LYS A 50 5.94 -4.22 -13.62
N LEU A 51 4.75 -4.78 -13.75
CA LEU A 51 3.54 -4.19 -13.21
C LEU A 51 3.58 -4.17 -11.68
N LEU A 52 4.07 -5.24 -11.06
CA LEU A 52 4.28 -5.31 -9.62
C LEU A 52 5.28 -4.27 -9.13
N LEU A 53 6.38 -4.13 -9.84
CA LEU A 53 7.40 -3.14 -9.51
C LEU A 53 6.85 -1.72 -9.59
N ILE A 54 6.16 -1.40 -10.66
CA ILE A 54 5.55 -0.07 -10.84
C ILE A 54 4.50 0.19 -9.77
N SER A 55 3.69 -0.82 -9.44
CA SER A 55 2.68 -0.70 -8.37
C SER A 55 3.35 -0.41 -7.02
N SER A 56 4.45 -1.10 -6.72
CA SER A 56 5.21 -0.88 -5.49
C SER A 56 5.80 0.51 -5.43
N ILE A 57 6.35 0.99 -6.54
CA ILE A 57 6.91 2.34 -6.63
C ILE A 57 5.83 3.39 -6.43
N LYS A 58 4.65 3.20 -7.02
CA LYS A 58 3.51 4.10 -6.85
C LYS A 58 3.07 4.19 -5.40
N VAL A 59 2.98 3.05 -4.72
CA VAL A 59 2.61 3.00 -3.31
C VAL A 59 3.65 3.73 -2.45
N MET A 60 4.93 3.52 -2.71
CA MET A 60 6.00 4.22 -1.99
C MET A 60 5.96 5.71 -2.24
N ASP A 61 5.69 6.13 -3.47
CA ASP A 61 5.57 7.55 -3.81
C ASP A 61 4.42 8.20 -3.03
N GLU A 62 3.27 7.55 -2.97
CA GLU A 62 2.11 8.02 -2.20
C GLU A 62 2.43 8.08 -0.71
N TYR A 63 3.17 7.10 -0.19
CA TYR A 63 3.61 7.08 1.20
C TYR A 63 4.50 8.29 1.51
N PHE A 64 5.50 8.56 0.68
CA PHE A 64 6.40 9.70 0.88
C PHE A 64 5.67 11.03 0.78
N GLU A 65 4.75 11.16 -0.17
CA GLU A 65 3.93 12.37 -0.32
C GLU A 65 3.06 12.61 0.92
N THR A 66 2.44 11.56 1.42
CA THR A 66 1.60 11.64 2.62
C THR A 66 2.42 12.00 3.85
N LYS A 67 3.58 11.37 4.00
CA LYS A 67 4.51 11.66 5.10
C LYS A 67 4.97 13.12 5.07
N LYS A 68 5.30 13.62 3.90
CA LYS A 68 5.70 15.02 3.70
C LYS A 68 4.60 15.99 4.10
N LYS A 69 3.37 15.71 3.70
CA LYS A 69 2.21 16.55 4.07
C LYS A 69 1.98 16.56 5.56
N ILE A 70 2.12 15.42 6.22
CA ILE A 70 1.98 15.32 7.68
C ILE A 70 3.05 16.16 8.38
N GLU A 71 4.30 16.08 7.93
CA GLU A 71 5.41 16.84 8.48
C GLU A 71 5.21 18.35 8.30
N GLU A 72 4.73 18.78 7.15
CA GLU A 72 4.42 20.18 6.86
C GLU A 72 3.33 20.70 7.78
N LYS A 73 2.25 19.96 7.97
CA LYS A 73 1.16 20.34 8.87
C LYS A 73 1.60 20.38 10.32
N LYS A 74 2.44 19.43 10.72
CA LYS A 74 3.01 19.40 12.06
C LYS A 74 3.88 20.62 12.33
N LYS A 75 4.65 21.04 11.34
CA LYS A 75 5.47 22.24 11.42
C LYS A 75 4.62 23.50 11.53
N GLU A 76 3.54 23.60 10.76
CA GLU A 76 2.59 24.71 10.82
C GLU A 76 1.97 24.83 12.22
N LEU A 77 1.57 23.68 12.81
CA LEU A 77 1.00 23.65 14.15
C LEU A 77 2.01 24.10 15.20
N ASN A 78 3.26 23.68 15.07
CA ASN A 78 4.33 24.09 15.98
C ASN A 78 4.61 25.60 15.86
N ASP A 79 4.62 26.12 14.66
CA ASP A 79 4.82 27.56 14.41
C ASP A 79 3.70 28.38 15.03
N LEU A 80 2.47 27.91 14.95
CA LEU A 80 1.31 28.55 15.58
C LEU A 80 1.37 28.49 17.11
N SER A 81 1.88 27.40 17.65
CA SER A 81 2.01 27.21 19.10
C SER A 81 3.09 28.08 19.73
N ASN A 82 4.09 28.48 18.95
CA ASN A 82 5.23 29.27 19.42
C ASN A 82 5.03 30.78 19.34
N LYS A 83 3.83 31.23 19.02
CA LYS A 83 3.50 32.66 18.97
C LYS A 83 2.91 33.20 20.25
#